data_1615400b01ec3f010432b704f2d86885
#
_entry.id   1615400b01ec3f010432b704f2d86885
#
_cell.length_a   1.000
_cell.length_b   1.000
_cell.length_c   1.000
_cell.angle_alpha   90.00
_cell.angle_beta   90.00
_cell.angle_gamma   90.00
#
_symmetry.space_group_name_H-M   'P 1'
#
loop_
_entity.id
_entity.type
_entity.pdbx_description
1 polymer ?
#
loop_
_entity_poly.entity_id
_entity_poly.type
_entity_poly.pdbx_seq_one_letter_code
_entity_poly.pdbx_strand_id
1 'polypeptide(L)'
;MNTVTTAEARKKLAEIVNKVAYGKEPVVLTRRGEKIAALISMEELELLQLIEDHIDIEDAKKALAEPGENIPEEKLWKELGL
;
A
#
# COMPACT_ATOMS: atom_id res chain seq x y z
N MET A 1 -5.57 -0.58 -13.69
CA MET A 1 -5.36 -0.15 -12.29
C MET A 1 -6.02 1.18 -12.06
N ASN A 2 -6.88 1.28 -11.08
CA ASN A 2 -7.61 2.51 -10.80
C ASN A 2 -6.74 3.48 -10.01
N THR A 3 -6.88 4.75 -10.32
CA THR A 3 -6.13 5.82 -9.67
C THR A 3 -7.11 6.80 -9.04
N VAL A 4 -6.93 7.09 -7.76
CA VAL A 4 -7.76 8.07 -7.04
C VAL A 4 -6.88 9.01 -6.25
N THR A 5 -7.37 10.22 -6.02
CA THR A 5 -6.65 11.16 -5.16
C THR A 5 -6.86 10.78 -3.70
N THR A 6 -5.96 11.24 -2.84
CA THR A 6 -6.12 11.00 -1.39
C THR A 6 -7.40 11.64 -0.85
N ALA A 7 -7.81 12.78 -1.41
CA ALA A 7 -9.07 13.44 -1.02
C ALA A 7 -10.28 12.57 -1.35
N GLU A 8 -10.29 11.98 -2.55
CA GLU A 8 -11.38 11.07 -2.94
C GLU A 8 -11.35 9.80 -2.14
N ALA A 9 -10.15 9.26 -1.89
CA ALA A 9 -10.00 8.06 -1.07
C ALA A 9 -10.56 8.26 0.33
N ARG A 10 -10.34 9.44 0.89
CA ARG A 10 -10.87 9.77 2.21
C ARG A 10 -12.39 9.76 2.22
N LYS A 11 -13.01 10.30 1.19
CA LYS A 11 -14.47 10.36 1.08
C LYS A 11 -15.11 9.01 0.80
N LYS A 12 -14.44 8.18 0.01
CA LYS A 12 -14.98 6.91 -0.47
C LYS A 12 -14.21 5.70 0.01
N LEU A 13 -13.59 5.82 1.16
CA LEU A 13 -12.69 4.77 1.66
C LEU A 13 -13.37 3.42 1.74
N ALA A 14 -14.60 3.35 2.25
CA ALA A 14 -15.30 2.09 2.37
C ALA A 14 -15.54 1.43 1.00
N GLU A 15 -15.92 2.21 0.00
CA GLU A 15 -16.11 1.68 -1.35
C GLU A 15 -14.81 1.20 -1.95
N ILE A 16 -13.73 1.96 -1.75
CA ILE A 16 -12.41 1.62 -2.28
C ILE A 16 -11.90 0.35 -1.62
N VAL A 17 -12.04 0.24 -0.30
CA VAL A 17 -11.64 -0.96 0.43
C VAL A 17 -12.39 -2.19 -0.06
N ASN A 18 -13.69 -2.05 -0.29
CA ASN A 18 -14.50 -3.14 -0.81
C ASN A 18 -14.07 -3.58 -2.21
N LYS A 19 -13.78 -2.62 -3.09
CA LYS A 19 -13.28 -2.93 -4.43
C LYS A 19 -11.96 -3.67 -4.38
N VAL A 20 -11.06 -3.23 -3.53
CA VAL A 20 -9.74 -3.84 -3.40
C VAL A 20 -9.84 -5.21 -2.76
N ALA A 21 -10.59 -5.33 -1.67
CA ALA A 21 -10.66 -6.59 -0.92
C ALA A 21 -11.46 -7.67 -1.64
N TYR A 22 -12.59 -7.31 -2.21
CA TYR A 22 -13.50 -8.28 -2.83
C TYR A 22 -13.41 -8.31 -4.35
N GLY A 23 -13.23 -7.16 -4.97
CA GLY A 23 -13.05 -7.08 -6.42
C GLY A 23 -11.63 -7.35 -6.87
N LYS A 24 -10.69 -7.39 -5.95
CA LYS A 24 -9.27 -7.62 -6.24
C LYS A 24 -8.71 -6.65 -7.28
N GLU A 25 -9.20 -5.41 -7.24
CA GLU A 25 -8.72 -4.36 -8.11
C GLU A 25 -7.77 -3.46 -7.34
N PRO A 26 -6.49 -3.40 -7.68
CA PRO A 26 -5.58 -2.47 -7.03
C PRO A 26 -5.98 -1.02 -7.30
N VAL A 27 -5.83 -0.19 -6.30
CA VAL A 27 -6.12 1.24 -6.41
C VAL A 27 -4.87 2.02 -6.03
N VAL A 28 -4.43 2.89 -6.92
CA VAL A 28 -3.27 3.75 -6.68
C VAL A 28 -3.75 5.07 -6.10
N LEU A 29 -3.15 5.47 -4.99
CA LEU A 29 -3.42 6.75 -4.35
C LEU A 29 -2.45 7.79 -4.89
N THR A 30 -3.00 8.91 -5.31
CA THR A 30 -2.19 10.03 -5.79
C THR A 30 -2.41 11.26 -4.94
N ARG A 31 -1.40 12.10 -4.91
CA ARG A 31 -1.49 13.41 -4.28
C ARG A 31 -0.68 14.39 -5.11
N ARG A 32 -1.32 15.49 -5.50
CA ARG A 32 -0.72 16.50 -6.37
C ARG A 32 -0.15 15.91 -7.66
N GLY A 33 -0.86 14.95 -8.21
CA GLY A 33 -0.46 14.30 -9.46
C GLY A 33 0.60 13.22 -9.32
N GLU A 34 1.09 12.97 -8.12
CA GLU A 34 2.10 11.95 -7.89
C GLU A 34 1.48 10.72 -7.25
N LYS A 35 1.93 9.56 -7.70
CA LYS A 35 1.52 8.28 -7.10
C LYS A 35 2.29 8.10 -5.81
N ILE A 36 1.59 8.01 -4.70
CA ILE A 36 2.22 7.94 -3.38
C ILE A 36 2.04 6.60 -2.68
N ALA A 37 1.00 5.87 -3.02
CA ALA A 37 0.72 4.59 -2.37
C ALA A 37 -0.23 3.78 -3.23
N ALA A 38 -0.41 2.53 -2.86
CA ALA A 38 -1.39 1.66 -3.51
C ALA A 38 -2.11 0.82 -2.47
N LEU A 39 -3.39 0.57 -2.72
CA LEU A 39 -4.18 -0.36 -1.93
C LEU A 39 -4.30 -1.65 -2.71
N ILE A 40 -3.96 -2.75 -2.09
CA ILE A 40 -4.07 -4.08 -2.70
C ILE A 40 -4.77 -5.03 -1.74
N SER A 41 -5.31 -6.12 -2.27
CA SER A 41 -5.93 -7.12 -1.42
C SER A 41 -4.88 -7.86 -0.59
N MET A 42 -5.31 -8.48 0.51
CA MET A 42 -4.39 -9.27 1.32
C MET A 42 -3.81 -10.45 0.53
N GLU A 43 -4.60 -11.04 -0.36
CA GLU A 43 -4.09 -12.11 -1.23
C GLU A 43 -2.95 -11.64 -2.10
N GLU A 44 -3.08 -10.46 -2.69
CA GLU A 44 -2.02 -9.88 -3.51
C GLU A 44 -0.79 -9.54 -2.68
N LEU A 45 -0.99 -9.02 -1.48
CA LEU A 45 0.10 -8.70 -0.58
C LEU A 45 0.86 -9.97 -0.20
N GLU A 46 0.16 -11.02 0.16
CA GLU A 46 0.77 -12.30 0.49
C GLU A 46 1.56 -12.87 -0.69
N LEU A 47 1.02 -12.75 -1.89
CA LEU A 47 1.72 -13.17 -3.09
C LEU A 47 3.00 -12.38 -3.31
N LEU A 48 2.95 -11.07 -3.14
CA LEU A 48 4.13 -10.23 -3.25
C LEU A 48 5.20 -10.60 -2.22
N GLN A 49 4.78 -10.88 -1.00
CA GLN A 49 5.70 -11.31 0.05
C GLN A 49 6.39 -12.62 -0.30
N LEU A 50 5.65 -13.57 -0.87
CA LEU A 50 6.22 -14.82 -1.33
C LEU A 50 7.24 -14.60 -2.44
N ILE A 51 6.95 -13.73 -3.38
CA ILE A 51 7.86 -13.40 -4.47
C ILE A 51 9.12 -12.75 -3.92
N GLU A 52 8.98 -11.81 -3.01
CA GLU A 52 10.11 -11.13 -2.39
C GLU A 52 11.01 -12.10 -1.63
N ASP A 53 10.42 -13.03 -0.90
CA ASP A 53 11.17 -14.05 -0.15
C ASP A 53 11.97 -14.95 -1.08
N HIS A 54 11.46 -15.24 -2.26
CA HIS A 54 12.14 -16.09 -3.23
C HIS A 54 13.18 -15.38 -4.06
N ILE A 55 12.97 -14.10 -4.35
CA ILE A 55 13.84 -13.37 -5.25
C ILE A 55 15.12 -12.90 -4.58
N ASP A 56 15.03 -12.34 -3.40
CA ASP A 56 16.23 -11.76 -2.79
C ASP A 56 16.15 -11.69 -1.27
N ILE A 57 16.54 -12.79 -0.66
CA ILE A 57 16.56 -12.88 0.80
C ILE A 57 17.58 -11.91 1.41
N GLU A 58 18.72 -11.72 0.77
CA GLU A 58 19.77 -10.86 1.32
C GLU A 58 19.39 -9.37 1.27
N ASP A 59 18.85 -8.92 0.16
CA ASP A 59 18.42 -7.53 0.04
C ASP A 59 17.20 -7.26 0.92
N ALA A 60 16.30 -8.23 1.03
CA ALA A 60 15.17 -8.11 1.93
C ALA A 60 15.63 -7.99 3.38
N LYS A 61 16.65 -8.75 3.78
CA LYS A 61 17.21 -8.65 5.12
C LYS A 61 17.84 -7.29 5.38
N LYS A 62 18.53 -6.74 4.42
CA LYS A 62 19.11 -5.41 4.56
C LYS A 62 18.02 -4.35 4.72
N ALA A 63 16.99 -4.44 3.92
CA ALA A 63 15.87 -3.51 4.02
C ALA A 63 15.18 -3.62 5.38
N LEU A 64 14.99 -4.83 5.87
CA LEU A 64 14.34 -5.06 7.17
C LEU A 64 15.24 -4.70 8.35
N ALA A 65 16.55 -4.68 8.16
CA ALA A 65 17.49 -4.38 9.22
C ALA A 65 17.69 -2.87 9.42
N GLU A 66 17.22 -2.06 8.52
CA GLU A 66 17.38 -0.61 8.66
C GLU A 66 16.54 -0.05 9.80
N PRO A 67 17.13 0.84 10.61
CA PRO A 67 16.38 1.46 11.71
C PRO A 67 15.23 2.30 11.18
N GLY A 68 14.12 2.28 11.89
CA GLY A 68 12.98 3.13 11.58
C GLY A 68 11.99 2.57 10.59
N GLU A 69 12.12 1.31 10.24
CA GLU A 69 11.20 0.68 9.31
C GLU A 69 9.81 0.43 9.87
N ASN A 70 9.72 0.28 11.16
CA ASN A 70 8.44 0.11 11.82
C ASN A 70 7.80 1.47 12.04
N ILE A 71 7.21 2.00 10.99
CA ILE A 71 6.48 3.25 11.07
C ILE A 71 5.15 2.98 11.76
N PRO A 72 4.84 3.67 12.87
CA PRO A 72 3.55 3.51 13.52
C PRO A 72 2.41 3.80 12.53
N GLU A 73 1.35 3.04 12.63
CA GLU A 73 0.21 3.18 11.74
C GLU A 73 -0.32 4.60 11.69
N GLU A 74 -0.38 5.25 12.82
CA GLU A 74 -0.83 6.64 12.92
C GLU A 74 0.05 7.59 12.10
N LYS A 75 1.35 7.38 12.14
CA LYS A 75 2.27 8.21 11.38
C LYS A 75 2.13 7.95 9.89
N LEU A 76 1.92 6.70 9.51
CA LEU A 76 1.69 6.33 8.11
C LEU A 76 0.45 7.03 7.56
N TRP A 77 -0.64 7.03 8.32
CA TRP A 77 -1.87 7.69 7.92
C TRP A 77 -1.66 9.20 7.73
N LYS A 78 -0.91 9.82 8.61
CA LYS A 78 -0.60 11.25 8.49
C LYS A 78 0.21 11.55 7.24
N GLU A 79 1.20 10.73 6.93
CA GLU A 79 2.03 10.91 5.75
C GLU A 79 1.23 10.75 4.47
N LEU A 80 0.26 9.85 4.46
CA LEU A 80 -0.61 9.65 3.32
C LEU A 80 -1.67 10.73 3.19
N GLY A 81 -1.87 11.55 4.21
CA GLY A 81 -2.90 12.58 4.19
C GLY A 81 -4.31 12.05 4.40
N LEU A 82 -4.42 10.92 5.06
CA LEU A 82 -5.70 10.27 5.32
C LEU A 82 -6.27 10.54 6.69
#